data_376ea07db67446bddbe2a81fc9fd3f02
#
_entry.id   376ea07db67446bddbe2a81fc9fd3f02
#
_cell.length_a   1.000
_cell.length_b   1.000
_cell.length_c   1.000
_cell.angle_alpha   90.00
_cell.angle_beta   90.00
_cell.angle_gamma   90.00
#
_symmetry.space_group_name_H-M   'P 1'
#
loop_
_entity.id
_entity.type
_entity.pdbx_description
1 polymer ?
#
loop_
_entity_poly.entity_id
_entity_poly.type
_entity_poly.pdbx_seq_one_letter_code
_entity_poly.pdbx_strand_id
1 'polypeptide(L)'
;RSILVIAQDGNILDTILYSLSSLIGSGSPLFAAQMQFVVQTLLNLLVPSGSGHAALTMPLMGPLSDLVGVTRQTSVLAFQFGEGFTTLVVPTSGVTMSVLSLAKIPWKDWFKFMWPLQVILAICGSLLLIWPVLTNWQ
;
A
#
# COMPACT_ATOMS: atom_id res chain seq x y z
N ARG A 1 0.55 0.51 -18.76
CA ARG A 1 1.13 -0.84 -19.06
C ARG A 1 2.65 -0.79 -19.25
N SER A 2 3.20 0.21 -19.95
CA SER A 2 4.63 0.28 -20.25
C SER A 2 5.54 0.44 -19.01
N ILE A 3 5.10 1.23 -18.01
CA ILE A 3 5.87 1.42 -16.76
C ILE A 3 5.92 0.12 -15.95
N LEU A 4 4.85 -0.66 -15.96
CA LEU A 4 4.76 -1.98 -15.31
C LEU A 4 5.75 -2.97 -15.92
N VAL A 5 5.83 -3.02 -17.25
CA VAL A 5 6.76 -3.90 -17.98
C VAL A 5 8.21 -3.51 -17.70
N ILE A 6 8.54 -2.22 -17.74
CA ILE A 6 9.89 -1.73 -17.45
C ILE A 6 10.30 -2.02 -15.99
N ALA A 7 9.37 -1.87 -15.05
CA ALA A 7 9.65 -2.16 -13.63
C ALA A 7 9.81 -3.67 -13.36
N GLN A 8 9.12 -4.53 -14.11
CA GLN A 8 9.29 -5.99 -14.06
C GLN A 8 10.57 -6.43 -14.75
N ASP A 9 10.83 -5.97 -15.97
CA ASP A 9 12.02 -6.33 -16.74
C ASP A 9 13.31 -5.79 -16.13
N GLY A 10 13.24 -4.69 -15.39
CA GLY A 10 14.37 -4.09 -14.69
C GLY A 10 14.73 -4.71 -13.34
N ASN A 11 14.02 -5.73 -12.86
CA ASN A 11 14.18 -6.33 -11.51
C ASN A 11 14.17 -5.29 -10.36
N ILE A 12 13.69 -4.08 -10.65
CA ILE A 12 13.66 -2.98 -9.68
C ILE A 12 12.67 -3.30 -8.57
N LEU A 13 11.52 -3.86 -8.94
CA LEU A 13 10.49 -4.29 -7.99
C LEU A 13 11.00 -5.46 -7.13
N ASP A 14 11.66 -6.45 -7.72
CA ASP A 14 12.21 -7.58 -6.99
C ASP A 14 13.29 -7.13 -6.00
N THR A 15 14.12 -6.17 -6.39
CA THR A 15 15.15 -5.60 -5.50
C THR A 15 14.52 -4.82 -4.34
N ILE A 16 13.51 -4.00 -4.61
CA ILE A 16 12.77 -3.26 -3.58
C ILE A 16 12.07 -4.24 -2.63
N LEU A 17 11.37 -5.22 -3.18
CA LEU A 17 10.64 -6.22 -2.39
C LEU A 17 11.57 -7.15 -1.61
N TYR A 18 12.72 -7.53 -2.17
CA TYR A 18 13.74 -8.28 -1.44
C TYR A 18 14.33 -7.46 -0.29
N SER A 19 14.65 -6.20 -0.52
CA SER A 19 15.14 -5.31 0.53
C SER A 19 14.09 -5.09 1.63
N LEU A 20 12.82 -4.96 1.24
CA LEU A 20 11.70 -4.85 2.16
C LEU A 20 11.42 -6.17 2.90
N SER A 21 11.57 -7.32 2.24
CA SER A 21 11.42 -8.63 2.88
C SER A 21 12.48 -8.86 3.95
N SER A 22 13.71 -8.39 3.74
CA SER A 22 14.78 -8.47 4.74
C SER A 22 14.50 -7.60 5.97
N LEU A 23 13.82 -6.46 5.78
CA LEU A 23 13.38 -5.59 6.87
C LEU A 23 12.14 -6.15 7.61
N ILE A 24 11.22 -6.76 6.87
CA ILE A 24 9.98 -7.33 7.40
C ILE A 24 10.26 -8.64 8.14
N GLY A 25 11.17 -9.49 7.63
CA GLY A 25 11.45 -10.82 8.15
C GLY A 25 12.15 -10.87 9.52
N SER A 26 12.62 -9.75 10.04
CA SER A 26 13.35 -9.69 11.33
C SER A 26 12.48 -9.33 12.54
N GLY A 27 11.18 -9.10 12.37
CA GLY A 27 10.27 -8.60 13.40
C GLY A 27 9.18 -9.57 13.83
N SER A 28 8.38 -9.15 14.82
CA SER A 28 7.14 -9.85 15.19
C SER A 28 6.11 -9.79 14.06
N PRO A 29 5.13 -10.73 13.99
CA PRO A 29 4.05 -10.69 12.99
C PRO A 29 3.31 -9.34 12.92
N LEU A 30 3.16 -8.68 14.06
CA LEU A 30 2.56 -7.35 14.14
C LEU A 30 3.42 -6.30 13.42
N PHE A 31 4.74 -6.31 13.65
CA PHE A 31 5.66 -5.41 12.97
C PHE A 31 5.65 -5.67 11.46
N ALA A 32 5.63 -6.95 11.05
CA ALA A 32 5.57 -7.34 9.64
C ALA A 32 4.30 -6.83 8.94
N ALA A 33 3.13 -6.94 9.57
CA ALA A 33 1.87 -6.41 9.03
C ALA A 33 1.89 -4.87 8.90
N GLN A 34 2.44 -4.15 9.88
CA GLN A 34 2.59 -2.70 9.82
C GLN A 34 3.55 -2.26 8.71
N MET A 35 4.67 -2.96 8.56
CA MET A 35 5.62 -2.70 7.48
C MET A 35 5.00 -2.98 6.11
N GLN A 36 4.21 -4.03 5.95
CA GLN A 36 3.46 -4.28 4.72
C GLN A 36 2.52 -3.11 4.39
N PHE A 37 1.79 -2.58 5.37
CA PHE A 37 0.92 -1.42 5.17
C PHE A 37 1.72 -0.19 4.69
N VAL A 38 2.84 0.12 5.33
CA VAL A 38 3.71 1.24 4.92
C VAL A 38 4.25 1.04 3.51
N VAL A 39 4.73 -0.16 3.20
CA VAL A 39 5.25 -0.52 1.88
C VAL A 39 4.19 -0.35 0.80
N GLN A 40 2.98 -0.87 1.03
CA GLN A 40 1.88 -0.75 0.08
C GLN A 40 1.47 0.72 -0.13
N THR A 41 1.48 1.51 0.94
CA THR A 41 1.27 2.97 0.87
C THR A 41 2.30 3.66 -0.04
N LEU A 42 3.59 3.34 0.12
CA LEU A 42 4.66 3.91 -0.69
C LEU A 42 4.60 3.44 -2.15
N LEU A 43 4.32 2.16 -2.39
CA LEU A 43 4.19 1.62 -3.74
C LEU A 43 3.00 2.21 -4.48
N ASN A 44 1.91 2.53 -3.80
CA ASN A 44 0.75 3.20 -4.41
C ASN A 44 1.07 4.62 -4.91
N LEU A 45 2.08 5.30 -4.36
CA LEU A 45 2.55 6.58 -4.92
C LEU A 45 3.11 6.42 -6.34
N LEU A 46 3.70 5.25 -6.63
CA LEU A 46 4.30 4.92 -7.92
C LEU A 46 3.30 4.31 -8.89
N VAL A 47 2.41 3.45 -8.38
CA VAL A 47 1.43 2.69 -9.17
C VAL A 47 0.02 2.91 -8.59
N PRO A 48 -0.62 4.07 -8.86
CA PRO A 48 -1.93 4.40 -8.32
C PRO A 48 -3.07 3.72 -9.10
N SER A 49 -3.01 2.40 -9.18
CA SER A 49 -3.96 1.55 -9.90
C SER A 49 -4.18 0.28 -9.09
N GLY A 50 -5.32 0.16 -8.41
CA GLY A 50 -5.62 -0.95 -7.51
C GLY A 50 -5.34 -2.33 -8.10
N SER A 51 -5.87 -2.62 -9.30
CA SER A 51 -5.62 -3.90 -9.98
C SER A 51 -4.17 -4.06 -10.45
N GLY A 52 -3.55 -3.00 -10.97
CA GLY A 52 -2.14 -3.02 -11.40
C GLY A 52 -1.20 -3.19 -10.22
N HIS A 53 -1.45 -2.49 -9.13
CA HIS A 53 -0.70 -2.60 -7.87
C HIS A 53 -0.85 -3.99 -7.26
N ALA A 54 -2.08 -4.53 -7.18
CA ALA A 54 -2.33 -5.89 -6.68
C ALA A 54 -1.61 -6.96 -7.53
N ALA A 55 -1.69 -6.87 -8.85
CA ALA A 55 -1.02 -7.80 -9.75
C ALA A 55 0.51 -7.82 -9.60
N LEU A 56 1.10 -6.69 -9.18
CA LEU A 56 2.54 -6.59 -8.90
C LEU A 56 2.92 -7.14 -7.54
N THR A 57 2.17 -6.77 -6.50
CA THR A 57 2.60 -6.95 -5.12
C THR A 57 2.09 -8.25 -4.50
N MET A 58 0.86 -8.71 -4.83
CA MET A 58 0.26 -9.89 -4.20
C MET A 58 1.03 -11.20 -4.44
N PRO A 59 1.58 -11.48 -5.64
CA PRO A 59 2.38 -12.68 -5.84
C PRO A 59 3.61 -12.80 -4.93
N LEU A 60 4.12 -11.66 -4.46
CA LEU A 60 5.29 -11.58 -3.57
C LEU A 60 4.88 -11.48 -2.10
N MET A 61 3.83 -10.70 -1.81
CA MET A 61 3.35 -10.50 -0.44
C MET A 61 2.69 -11.76 0.14
N GLY A 62 2.04 -12.60 -0.68
CA GLY A 62 1.45 -13.86 -0.22
C GLY A 62 2.50 -14.80 0.41
N PRO A 63 3.51 -15.26 -0.34
CA PRO A 63 4.59 -16.10 0.21
C PRO A 63 5.35 -15.42 1.36
N LEU A 64 5.58 -14.10 1.26
CA LEU A 64 6.25 -13.36 2.32
C LEU A 64 5.45 -13.39 3.62
N SER A 65 4.13 -13.24 3.55
CA SER A 65 3.24 -13.28 4.72
C SER A 65 3.33 -14.63 5.44
N ASP A 66 3.36 -15.72 4.68
CA ASP A 66 3.52 -17.08 5.22
C ASP A 66 4.86 -17.24 5.97
N LEU A 67 5.94 -16.62 5.46
CA LEU A 67 7.27 -16.68 6.08
C LEU A 67 7.37 -15.89 7.39
N VAL A 68 6.65 -14.75 7.49
CA VAL A 68 6.70 -13.87 8.66
C VAL A 68 5.58 -14.15 9.67
N GLY A 69 4.76 -15.17 9.44
CA GLY A 69 3.68 -15.56 10.35
C GLY A 69 2.48 -14.60 10.33
N VAL A 70 2.27 -13.87 9.24
CA VAL A 70 1.10 -13.03 8.99
C VAL A 70 0.14 -13.78 8.08
N THR A 71 -1.15 -13.80 8.39
CA THR A 71 -2.12 -14.45 7.51
C THR A 71 -2.23 -13.70 6.18
N ARG A 72 -2.48 -14.43 5.09
CA ARG A 72 -2.67 -13.82 3.76
C ARG A 72 -3.82 -12.82 3.74
N GLN A 73 -4.87 -13.06 4.52
CA GLN A 73 -6.00 -12.15 4.70
C GLN A 73 -5.55 -10.80 5.29
N THR A 74 -4.72 -10.85 6.34
CA THR A 74 -4.15 -9.64 6.96
C THR A 74 -3.26 -8.88 5.97
N SER A 75 -2.50 -9.59 5.14
CA SER A 75 -1.68 -8.97 4.08
C SER A 75 -2.53 -8.26 3.02
N VAL A 76 -3.64 -8.88 2.61
CA VAL A 76 -4.62 -8.25 1.70
C VAL A 76 -5.25 -7.02 2.34
N LEU A 77 -5.55 -7.07 3.64
CA LEU A 77 -6.10 -5.93 4.36
C LEU A 77 -5.09 -4.76 4.44
N ALA A 78 -3.82 -5.07 4.73
CA ALA A 78 -2.74 -4.08 4.71
C ALA A 78 -2.57 -3.42 3.34
N PHE A 79 -2.67 -4.21 2.27
CA PHE A 79 -2.70 -3.72 0.89
C PHE A 79 -3.88 -2.77 0.66
N GLN A 80 -5.10 -3.17 1.02
CA GLN A 80 -6.31 -2.38 0.81
C GLN A 80 -6.27 -1.04 1.54
N PHE A 81 -5.77 -1.02 2.76
CA PHE A 81 -5.61 0.23 3.50
C PHE A 81 -4.53 1.12 2.88
N GLY A 82 -3.38 0.55 2.49
CA GLY A 82 -2.29 1.30 1.85
C GLY A 82 -2.72 1.92 0.53
N GLU A 83 -3.40 1.16 -0.32
CA GLU A 83 -3.88 1.59 -1.62
C GLU A 83 -5.06 2.56 -1.49
N GLY A 84 -6.12 2.15 -0.78
CA GLY A 84 -7.38 2.90 -0.73
C GLY A 84 -7.23 4.28 -0.10
N PHE A 85 -6.47 4.40 0.99
CA PHE A 85 -6.28 5.69 1.65
C PHE A 85 -5.40 6.63 0.83
N THR A 86 -4.33 6.11 0.25
CA THR A 86 -3.35 6.94 -0.46
C THR A 86 -3.87 7.42 -1.81
N THR A 87 -4.66 6.61 -2.52
CA THR A 87 -5.21 6.97 -3.84
C THR A 87 -6.04 8.26 -3.83
N LEU A 88 -6.63 8.61 -2.68
CA LEU A 88 -7.42 9.83 -2.52
C LEU A 88 -6.60 11.13 -2.65
N VAL A 89 -5.30 11.08 -2.43
CA VAL A 89 -4.44 12.28 -2.36
C VAL A 89 -3.29 12.29 -3.34
N VAL A 90 -2.93 11.13 -3.92
CA VAL A 90 -1.77 11.09 -4.82
C VAL A 90 -2.04 11.80 -6.14
N PRO A 91 -1.11 12.67 -6.59
CA PRO A 91 -1.27 13.41 -7.84
C PRO A 91 -1.12 12.53 -9.08
N THR A 92 -0.60 11.32 -8.92
CA THR A 92 -0.48 10.33 -9.99
C THR A 92 -1.79 9.58 -10.26
N SER A 93 -2.80 9.70 -9.37
CA SER A 93 -4.13 9.13 -9.58
C SER A 93 -4.91 9.91 -10.64
N GLY A 94 -5.10 9.30 -11.81
CA GLY A 94 -5.87 9.89 -12.91
C GLY A 94 -7.32 10.20 -12.52
N VAL A 95 -7.93 9.37 -11.69
CA VAL A 95 -9.31 9.58 -11.21
C VAL A 95 -9.37 10.81 -10.33
N THR A 96 -8.52 10.91 -9.31
CA THR A 96 -8.48 12.05 -8.39
C THR A 96 -8.20 13.35 -9.14
N MET A 97 -7.22 13.35 -10.04
CA MET A 97 -6.87 14.54 -10.82
C MET A 97 -7.97 14.95 -11.80
N SER A 98 -8.69 14.00 -12.41
CA SER A 98 -9.82 14.30 -13.29
C SER A 98 -10.98 14.95 -12.52
N VAL A 99 -11.32 14.43 -11.36
CA VAL A 99 -12.38 14.99 -10.50
C VAL A 99 -12.02 16.40 -10.04
N LEU A 100 -10.79 16.62 -9.58
CA LEU A 100 -10.31 17.94 -9.15
C LEU A 100 -10.30 18.95 -10.30
N SER A 101 -9.92 18.50 -11.51
CA SER A 101 -9.96 19.34 -12.72
C SER A 101 -11.38 19.78 -13.07
N LEU A 102 -12.34 18.86 -13.03
CA LEU A 102 -13.77 19.17 -13.26
C LEU A 102 -14.34 20.13 -12.20
N ALA A 103 -13.94 19.93 -10.94
CA ALA A 103 -14.33 20.79 -9.83
C ALA A 103 -13.59 22.14 -9.81
N LYS A 104 -12.56 22.33 -10.67
CA LYS A 104 -11.68 23.51 -10.69
C LYS A 104 -10.99 23.75 -9.34
N ILE A 105 -10.65 22.68 -8.61
CA ILE A 105 -9.96 22.74 -7.34
C ILE A 105 -8.49 22.41 -7.58
N PRO A 106 -7.54 23.30 -7.22
CA PRO A 106 -6.12 22.99 -7.33
C PRO A 106 -5.72 21.87 -6.37
N TRP A 107 -4.91 20.93 -6.85
CA TRP A 107 -4.47 19.76 -6.04
C TRP A 107 -3.86 20.16 -4.70
N LYS A 108 -3.14 21.28 -4.64
CA LYS A 108 -2.53 21.78 -3.39
C LYS A 108 -3.55 22.04 -2.29
N ASP A 109 -4.69 22.63 -2.65
CA ASP A 109 -5.75 22.94 -1.69
C ASP A 109 -6.49 21.68 -1.26
N TRP A 110 -6.71 20.75 -2.20
CA TRP A 110 -7.24 19.42 -1.91
C TRP A 110 -6.33 18.65 -0.96
N PHE A 111 -5.03 18.60 -1.23
CA PHE A 111 -4.06 17.91 -0.37
C PHE A 111 -4.05 18.49 1.04
N LYS A 112 -4.04 19.83 1.18
CA LYS A 112 -4.08 20.50 2.48
C LYS A 112 -5.36 20.18 3.25
N PHE A 113 -6.49 20.12 2.56
CA PHE A 113 -7.79 19.75 3.15
C PHE A 113 -7.80 18.28 3.61
N MET A 114 -7.28 17.37 2.78
CA MET A 114 -7.29 15.94 3.04
C MET A 114 -6.21 15.47 4.02
N TRP A 115 -5.16 16.26 4.26
CA TRP A 115 -4.03 15.86 5.08
C TRP A 115 -4.41 15.40 6.50
N PRO A 116 -5.23 16.13 7.27
CA PRO A 116 -5.64 15.66 8.60
C PRO A 116 -6.43 14.33 8.54
N LEU A 117 -7.28 14.16 7.52
CA LEU A 117 -8.00 12.91 7.32
C LEU A 117 -7.02 11.75 7.01
N GLN A 118 -6.00 11.99 6.19
CA GLN A 118 -4.98 10.98 5.89
C GLN A 118 -4.24 10.48 7.13
N VAL A 119 -3.89 11.40 8.03
CA VAL A 119 -3.25 11.03 9.31
C VAL A 119 -4.20 10.18 10.15
N ILE A 120 -5.47 10.56 10.25
CA ILE A 120 -6.47 9.78 10.98
C ILE A 120 -6.63 8.38 10.36
N LEU A 121 -6.75 8.29 9.03
CA LEU A 121 -6.89 7.02 8.31
C LEU A 121 -5.65 6.13 8.49
N ALA A 122 -4.45 6.70 8.46
CA ALA A 122 -3.21 5.96 8.70
C ALA A 122 -3.16 5.38 10.12
N ILE A 123 -3.53 6.16 11.13
CA ILE A 123 -3.61 5.72 12.52
C ILE A 123 -4.68 4.64 12.68
N CYS A 124 -5.89 4.87 12.17
CA CYS A 124 -6.98 3.90 12.22
C CYS A 124 -6.63 2.61 11.50
N GLY A 125 -6.04 2.67 10.30
CA GLY A 125 -5.59 1.51 9.55
C GLY A 125 -4.54 0.70 10.31
N SER A 126 -3.56 1.38 10.91
CA SER A 126 -2.56 0.74 11.78
C SER A 126 -3.19 0.04 12.99
N LEU A 127 -4.13 0.68 13.66
CA LEU A 127 -4.85 0.08 14.80
C LEU A 127 -5.73 -1.11 14.40
N LEU A 128 -6.44 -0.98 13.28
CA LEU A 128 -7.30 -2.05 12.77
C LEU A 128 -6.50 -3.28 12.31
N LEU A 129 -5.26 -3.12 11.88
CA LEU A 129 -4.38 -4.24 11.53
C LEU A 129 -3.89 -5.05 12.74
N ILE A 130 -3.96 -4.50 13.96
CA ILE A 130 -3.56 -5.21 15.18
C ILE A 130 -4.50 -6.39 15.43
N TRP A 131 -5.80 -6.18 15.27
CA TRP A 131 -6.82 -7.20 15.58
C TRP A 131 -6.66 -8.49 14.75
N PRO A 132 -6.58 -8.46 13.39
CA PRO A 132 -6.42 -9.67 12.58
C PRO A 132 -5.09 -10.37 12.82
N VAL A 133 -4.02 -9.64 13.19
CA VAL A 133 -2.73 -10.27 13.55
C VAL A 133 -2.87 -11.02 14.87
N LEU A 134 -3.53 -10.46 15.89
CA LEU A 134 -3.67 -11.11 17.19
C LEU A 134 -4.63 -12.31 17.16
N THR A 135 -5.64 -12.26 16.29
CA THR A 135 -6.65 -13.34 16.16
C THR A 135 -6.28 -14.39 15.13
N ASN A 136 -5.14 -14.24 14.41
CA ASN A 136 -4.78 -15.06 13.26
C ASN A 136 -5.96 -15.22 12.28
N TRP A 137 -6.60 -14.10 11.97
CA TRP A 137 -7.79 -14.06 11.13
C TRP A 137 -7.51 -14.64 9.74
N GLN A 138 -8.31 -15.67 9.38
CA GLN A 138 -8.21 -16.43 8.11
C GLN A 138 -9.47 -16.25 7.29
#